data_13f4ea36bbd28ce0ccd90e0826136563
#
_entry.id   13f4ea36bbd28ce0ccd90e0826136563
#
_cell.length_a   1.000
_cell.length_b   1.000
_cell.length_c   1.000
_cell.angle_alpha   90.00
_cell.angle_beta   90.00
_cell.angle_gamma   90.00
#
_symmetry.space_group_name_H-M   'P 1'
#
loop_
_entity.id
_entity.type
_entity.pdbx_description
1 polymer ?
#
loop_
_entity_poly.entity_id
_entity_poly.type
_entity_poly.pdbx_seq_one_letter_code
_entity_poly.pdbx_strand_id
1 'polypeptide(L)'
;MNELGLFAGVGGGILGTHQIGLEPIYGVELDDYCRSILVMRQNEGILPVFPMWDDVRTFRGHMVSSVDIITGGFPCQRFSTAARGRNNADDLWPEMRRIIEEVEPEYVFAENVTRKAIQTAGDELCAMGYKTEALPLSAADLGADHIRRRYWLLAYTDNKEKLRSTIDAKTRGLSGVRESVWETPPRQSRMVDGISSRMDRDKATGNGQIPIVAAAALWTLANA
;
A
#
# COMPACT_ATOMS: atom_id res chain seq x y z
N MET A 1 12.68 -7.39 7.18
CA MET A 1 12.75 -5.97 6.72
C MET A 1 11.54 -5.27 7.30
N ASN A 2 11.75 -4.25 8.12
CA ASN A 2 10.72 -3.57 8.92
C ASN A 2 9.96 -2.55 8.09
N GLU A 3 8.62 -2.67 8.06
CA GLU A 3 7.71 -1.84 7.27
C GLU A 3 6.93 -0.86 8.15
N LEU A 4 6.90 0.42 7.75
CA LEU A 4 5.94 1.42 8.21
C LEU A 4 4.88 1.60 7.12
N GLY A 5 3.65 1.15 7.37
CA GLY A 5 2.52 1.27 6.44
C GLY A 5 1.74 2.56 6.64
N LEU A 6 1.81 3.51 5.71
CA LEU A 6 1.01 4.74 5.70
C LEU A 6 -0.24 4.56 4.84
N PHE A 7 -1.35 5.23 5.21
CA PHE A 7 -2.64 5.12 4.50
C PHE A 7 -3.06 3.66 4.35
N ALA A 8 -2.96 2.90 5.44
CA ALA A 8 -3.02 1.45 5.46
C ALA A 8 -4.35 0.88 4.93
N GLY A 9 -5.42 1.68 4.94
CA GLY A 9 -6.76 1.23 4.56
C GLY A 9 -7.17 0.00 5.39
N VAL A 10 -7.77 -0.97 4.74
CA VAL A 10 -8.07 -2.28 5.37
C VAL A 10 -6.86 -3.23 5.39
N GLY A 11 -5.64 -2.75 5.13
CA GLY A 11 -4.41 -3.53 5.20
C GLY A 11 -4.09 -4.39 3.98
N GLY A 12 -4.69 -4.09 2.81
CA GLY A 12 -4.43 -4.87 1.60
C GLY A 12 -2.98 -4.77 1.11
N GLY A 13 -2.40 -3.56 1.13
CA GLY A 13 -0.99 -3.34 0.79
C GLY A 13 -0.06 -4.05 1.77
N ILE A 14 -0.23 -3.81 3.06
CA ILE A 14 0.55 -4.44 4.15
C ILE A 14 0.48 -5.97 4.07
N LEU A 15 -0.70 -6.55 3.80
CA LEU A 15 -0.82 -8.00 3.63
C LEU A 15 0.00 -8.49 2.43
N GLY A 16 -0.04 -7.75 1.31
CA GLY A 16 0.74 -8.11 0.11
C GLY A 16 2.24 -8.06 0.35
N THR A 17 2.75 -7.00 0.97
CA THR A 17 4.17 -6.85 1.30
C THR A 17 4.62 -7.86 2.36
N HIS A 18 3.78 -8.14 3.37
CA HIS A 18 4.06 -9.16 4.38
C HIS A 18 4.17 -10.58 3.78
N GLN A 19 3.31 -10.91 2.81
CA GLN A 19 3.37 -12.21 2.12
C GLN A 19 4.71 -12.45 1.41
N ILE A 20 5.40 -11.40 0.98
CA ILE A 20 6.70 -11.48 0.33
C ILE A 20 7.89 -11.10 1.23
N GLY A 21 7.68 -11.04 2.55
CA GLY A 21 8.75 -11.01 3.55
C GLY A 21 9.02 -9.68 4.25
N LEU A 22 8.17 -8.66 4.05
CA LEU A 22 8.22 -7.47 4.89
C LEU A 22 7.51 -7.73 6.22
N GLU A 23 8.01 -7.10 7.28
CA GLU A 23 7.42 -7.21 8.61
C GLU A 23 6.82 -5.86 9.01
N PRO A 24 5.51 -5.72 9.03
CA PRO A 24 4.88 -4.47 9.44
C PRO A 24 5.10 -4.24 10.94
N ILE A 25 5.75 -3.12 11.26
CA ILE A 25 6.04 -2.72 12.65
C ILE A 25 5.20 -1.54 13.11
N TYR A 26 4.58 -0.82 12.16
CA TYR A 26 3.70 0.32 12.43
C TYR A 26 2.73 0.55 11.27
N GLY A 27 1.51 1.01 11.60
CA GLY A 27 0.51 1.42 10.60
C GLY A 27 -0.08 2.78 10.92
N VAL A 28 -0.43 3.54 9.87
CA VAL A 28 -1.16 4.81 10.00
C VAL A 28 -2.39 4.78 9.11
N GLU A 29 -3.58 4.96 9.71
CA GLU A 29 -4.87 4.95 8.99
C GLU A 29 -5.90 5.84 9.69
N LEU A 30 -6.48 6.78 8.94
CA LEU A 30 -7.42 7.77 9.48
C LEU A 30 -8.84 7.22 9.70
N ASP A 31 -9.29 6.32 8.83
CA ASP A 31 -10.66 5.83 8.82
C ASP A 31 -10.88 4.77 9.93
N ASP A 32 -11.80 5.05 10.85
CA ASP A 32 -12.09 4.18 12.00
C ASP A 32 -12.55 2.77 11.59
N TYR A 33 -13.33 2.67 10.51
CA TYR A 33 -13.77 1.39 10.00
C TYR A 33 -12.57 0.58 9.48
N CYS A 34 -11.68 1.23 8.71
CA CYS A 34 -10.47 0.58 8.22
C CYS A 34 -9.57 0.11 9.37
N ARG A 35 -9.38 0.94 10.41
CA ARG A 35 -8.60 0.53 11.61
C ARG A 35 -9.24 -0.65 12.32
N SER A 36 -10.57 -0.69 12.44
CA SER A 36 -11.26 -1.83 13.07
C SER A 36 -11.03 -3.14 12.30
N ILE A 37 -11.02 -3.08 10.98
CA ILE A 37 -10.69 -4.24 10.12
C ILE A 37 -9.23 -4.67 10.29
N LEU A 38 -8.29 -3.71 10.40
CA LEU A 38 -6.88 -4.03 10.66
C LEU A 38 -6.71 -4.75 12.00
N VAL A 39 -7.34 -4.25 13.08
CA VAL A 39 -7.32 -4.91 14.40
C VAL A 39 -7.92 -6.30 14.32
N MET A 40 -9.05 -6.48 13.63
CA MET A 40 -9.65 -7.79 13.43
C MET A 40 -8.68 -8.76 12.74
N ARG A 41 -8.01 -8.32 11.66
CA ARG A 41 -7.01 -9.13 10.94
C ARG A 41 -5.80 -9.50 11.79
N GLN A 42 -5.38 -8.62 12.68
CA GLN A 42 -4.32 -8.92 13.67
C GLN A 42 -4.80 -9.96 14.68
N ASN A 43 -6.01 -9.83 15.22
CA ASN A 43 -6.59 -10.78 16.16
C ASN A 43 -6.82 -12.17 15.53
N GLU A 44 -7.12 -12.23 14.25
CA GLU A 44 -7.30 -13.47 13.48
C GLU A 44 -5.96 -14.08 13.01
N GLY A 45 -4.82 -13.41 13.26
CA GLY A 45 -3.51 -13.86 12.83
C GLY A 45 -3.26 -13.78 11.32
N ILE A 46 -4.10 -13.02 10.58
CA ILE A 46 -3.92 -12.74 9.15
C ILE A 46 -2.78 -11.75 8.95
N LEU A 47 -2.66 -10.78 9.86
CA LEU A 47 -1.55 -9.84 9.95
C LEU A 47 -0.84 -10.03 11.30
N PRO A 48 0.48 -9.78 11.37
CA PRO A 48 1.16 -9.70 12.65
C PRO A 48 0.62 -8.52 13.47
N VAL A 49 0.86 -8.55 14.78
CA VAL A 49 0.44 -7.46 15.68
C VAL A 49 1.42 -6.31 15.57
N PHE A 50 0.92 -5.14 15.21
CA PHE A 50 1.66 -3.88 15.20
C PHE A 50 0.78 -2.73 15.69
N PRO A 51 1.36 -1.69 16.32
CA PRO A 51 0.63 -0.50 16.74
C PRO A 51 0.16 0.33 15.54
N MET A 52 -0.96 1.03 15.74
CA MET A 52 -1.53 1.92 14.72
C MET A 52 -1.70 3.33 15.24
N TRP A 53 -1.45 4.30 14.38
CA TRP A 53 -1.75 5.70 14.56
C TRP A 53 -2.93 6.11 13.69
N ASP A 54 -3.69 7.12 14.11
CA ASP A 54 -4.89 7.54 13.40
C ASP A 54 -4.61 8.54 12.26
N ASP A 55 -3.98 9.66 12.54
CA ASP A 55 -3.84 10.75 11.57
C ASP A 55 -2.38 10.97 11.13
N VAL A 56 -2.11 10.76 9.84
CA VAL A 56 -0.79 10.96 9.24
C VAL A 56 -0.22 12.36 9.47
N ARG A 57 -1.08 13.38 9.60
CA ARG A 57 -0.70 14.78 9.83
C ARG A 57 -0.10 15.00 11.23
N THR A 58 -0.49 14.18 12.19
CA THR A 58 0.00 14.23 13.57
C THR A 58 1.09 13.21 13.86
N PHE A 59 1.25 12.20 13.01
CA PHE A 59 2.32 11.22 13.12
C PHE A 59 3.70 11.87 12.90
N ARG A 60 4.69 11.46 13.69
CA ARG A 60 6.08 11.94 13.60
C ARG A 60 7.03 10.77 13.43
N GLY A 61 7.95 10.88 12.48
CA GLY A 61 8.91 9.83 12.14
C GLY A 61 9.79 9.39 13.32
N HIS A 62 10.12 10.31 14.24
CA HIS A 62 10.90 9.98 15.43
C HIS A 62 10.17 9.07 16.46
N MET A 63 8.86 8.85 16.28
CA MET A 63 8.07 7.92 17.13
C MET A 63 8.36 6.46 16.79
N VAL A 64 8.98 6.19 15.66
CA VAL A 64 9.33 4.85 15.20
C VAL A 64 10.84 4.73 15.01
N SER A 65 11.35 3.53 15.19
CA SER A 65 12.77 3.23 14.97
C SER A 65 12.91 1.99 14.10
N SER A 66 14.08 1.86 13.47
CA SER A 66 14.42 0.67 12.69
C SER A 66 13.47 0.39 11.50
N VAL A 67 12.95 1.44 10.87
CA VAL A 67 12.15 1.33 9.64
C VAL A 67 13.08 1.16 8.44
N ASP A 68 12.98 0.06 7.73
CA ASP A 68 13.73 -0.19 6.49
C ASP A 68 12.97 0.36 5.27
N ILE A 69 11.64 0.24 5.26
CA ILE A 69 10.79 0.63 4.15
C ILE A 69 9.52 1.35 4.63
N ILE A 70 9.18 2.46 3.98
CA ILE A 70 7.86 3.08 4.10
C ILE A 70 7.01 2.67 2.90
N THR A 71 5.80 2.17 3.17
CA THR A 71 4.83 1.81 2.13
C THR A 71 3.56 2.64 2.25
N GLY A 72 2.87 2.91 1.13
CA GLY A 72 1.60 3.62 1.20
C GLY A 72 0.94 3.95 -0.13
N GLY A 73 -0.39 3.90 -0.15
CA GLY A 73 -1.23 4.41 -1.23
C GLY A 73 -1.75 5.80 -0.87
N PHE A 74 -0.98 6.84 -1.14
CA PHE A 74 -1.33 8.21 -0.72
C PHE A 74 -2.52 8.76 -1.50
N PRO A 75 -3.53 9.37 -0.82
CA PRO A 75 -4.65 10.00 -1.51
C PRO A 75 -4.18 11.23 -2.30
N CYS A 76 -4.58 11.29 -3.59
CA CYS A 76 -4.33 12.44 -4.47
C CYS A 76 -5.60 12.73 -5.25
N GLN A 77 -6.58 13.38 -4.63
CA GLN A 77 -7.88 13.62 -5.26
C GLN A 77 -7.90 14.83 -6.21
N ARG A 78 -6.84 15.64 -6.27
CA ARG A 78 -6.71 16.74 -7.24
C ARG A 78 -6.85 16.28 -8.71
N PHE A 79 -6.64 14.99 -9.00
CA PHE A 79 -6.62 14.43 -10.35
C PHE A 79 -7.63 13.30 -10.57
N SER A 80 -8.49 12.98 -9.59
CA SER A 80 -9.51 11.94 -9.75
C SER A 80 -10.73 12.48 -10.48
N THR A 81 -10.98 11.95 -11.68
CA THR A 81 -12.20 12.22 -12.47
C THR A 81 -13.49 11.75 -11.80
N ALA A 82 -13.41 10.89 -10.79
CA ALA A 82 -14.54 10.41 -10.01
C ALA A 82 -15.14 11.46 -9.07
N ALA A 83 -14.40 12.52 -8.73
CA ALA A 83 -14.83 13.52 -7.75
C ALA A 83 -15.85 14.54 -8.28
N ARG A 84 -16.21 14.56 -9.58
CA ARG A 84 -17.22 15.42 -10.21
C ARG A 84 -17.39 16.80 -9.54
N GLY A 85 -16.29 17.54 -9.31
CA GLY A 85 -16.35 18.91 -8.79
C GLY A 85 -16.60 19.05 -7.27
N ARG A 86 -16.65 17.98 -6.49
CA ARG A 86 -16.68 18.01 -5.01
C ARG A 86 -15.28 17.76 -4.45
N ASN A 87 -14.37 18.69 -4.73
CA ASN A 87 -12.97 18.64 -4.30
C ASN A 87 -12.83 19.10 -2.84
N ASN A 88 -12.97 18.20 -1.89
CA ASN A 88 -12.60 18.43 -0.48
C ASN A 88 -11.70 17.33 0.09
N ALA A 89 -10.97 16.59 -0.75
CA ALA A 89 -10.00 15.65 -0.22
C ALA A 89 -8.59 16.21 -0.41
N ASP A 90 -7.86 16.23 0.69
CA ASP A 90 -6.51 16.72 0.77
C ASP A 90 -5.56 15.85 -0.08
N ASP A 91 -4.60 16.50 -0.71
CA ASP A 91 -3.42 15.84 -1.23
C ASP A 91 -2.51 15.53 -0.03
N LEU A 92 -2.35 14.27 0.30
CA LEU A 92 -1.55 13.84 1.46
C LEU A 92 -0.15 13.34 1.08
N TRP A 93 0.28 13.50 -0.16
CA TRP A 93 1.67 13.27 -0.54
C TRP A 93 2.66 14.13 0.29
N PRO A 94 2.41 15.42 0.56
CA PRO A 94 3.31 16.21 1.40
C PRO A 94 3.53 15.62 2.81
N GLU A 95 2.51 14.99 3.39
CA GLU A 95 2.65 14.33 4.69
C GLU A 95 3.47 13.04 4.61
N MET A 96 3.25 12.23 3.57
CA MET A 96 4.08 11.06 3.33
C MET A 96 5.53 11.44 3.13
N ARG A 97 5.80 12.47 2.30
CA ARG A 97 7.13 13.01 2.07
C ARG A 97 7.80 13.49 3.36
N ARG A 98 7.07 14.25 4.19
CA ARG A 98 7.57 14.72 5.51
C ARG A 98 8.01 13.55 6.39
N ILE A 99 7.20 12.48 6.45
CA ILE A 99 7.54 11.29 7.24
C ILE A 99 8.76 10.58 6.65
N ILE A 100 8.91 10.53 5.32
CA ILE A 100 10.10 9.99 4.66
C ILE A 100 11.34 10.82 5.02
N GLU A 101 11.24 12.15 5.04
CA GLU A 101 12.31 13.06 5.47
C GLU A 101 12.69 12.87 6.94
N GLU A 102 11.70 12.60 7.82
CA GLU A 102 11.94 12.39 9.26
C GLU A 102 12.52 11.00 9.59
N VAL A 103 12.17 9.97 8.81
CA VAL A 103 12.55 8.56 9.05
C VAL A 103 13.82 8.19 8.29
N GLU A 104 14.04 8.78 7.10
CA GLU A 104 15.13 8.47 6.18
C GLU A 104 15.25 6.95 5.87
N PRO A 105 14.15 6.28 5.45
CA PRO A 105 14.17 4.84 5.21
C PRO A 105 15.04 4.49 4.00
N GLU A 106 15.59 3.28 3.97
CA GLU A 106 16.35 2.78 2.82
C GLU A 106 15.50 2.64 1.56
N TYR A 107 14.19 2.32 1.74
CA TYR A 107 13.23 2.11 0.65
C TYR A 107 11.91 2.87 0.89
N VAL A 108 11.29 3.28 -0.23
CA VAL A 108 9.91 3.79 -0.25
C VAL A 108 9.13 3.08 -1.35
N PHE A 109 7.97 2.51 -1.00
CA PHE A 109 7.07 1.86 -1.95
C PHE A 109 5.72 2.57 -1.93
N ALA A 110 5.42 3.33 -2.99
CA ALA A 110 4.25 4.18 -3.08
C ALA A 110 3.29 3.73 -4.19
N GLU A 111 1.99 3.96 -3.98
CA GLU A 111 0.96 3.66 -4.97
C GLU A 111 0.05 4.87 -5.19
N ASN A 112 -0.42 5.04 -6.42
CA ASN A 112 -1.48 6.01 -6.72
C ASN A 112 -2.33 5.59 -7.92
N VAL A 113 -3.53 6.16 -8.00
CA VAL A 113 -4.44 5.95 -9.14
C VAL A 113 -4.00 6.70 -10.39
N THR A 114 -3.16 7.72 -10.28
CA THR A 114 -2.74 8.56 -11.39
C THR A 114 -1.23 8.48 -11.63
N ARG A 115 -0.84 8.39 -12.91
CA ARG A 115 0.56 8.43 -13.32
C ARG A 115 1.25 9.73 -12.88
N LYS A 116 0.53 10.86 -12.97
CA LYS A 116 1.08 12.18 -12.63
C LYS A 116 1.48 12.27 -11.16
N ALA A 117 0.66 11.73 -10.24
CA ALA A 117 1.00 11.74 -8.81
C ALA A 117 2.27 10.93 -8.54
N ILE A 118 2.42 9.75 -9.16
CA ILE A 118 3.61 8.92 -9.04
C ILE A 118 4.84 9.59 -9.66
N GLN A 119 4.71 10.30 -10.79
CA GLN A 119 5.80 11.08 -11.36
C GLN A 119 6.26 12.18 -10.41
N THR A 120 5.32 12.98 -9.89
CA THR A 120 5.65 14.05 -8.92
C THR A 120 6.35 13.48 -7.69
N ALA A 121 5.82 12.38 -7.12
CA ALA A 121 6.45 11.71 -5.99
C ALA A 121 7.87 11.22 -6.32
N GLY A 122 8.06 10.63 -7.50
CA GLY A 122 9.37 10.18 -7.97
C GLY A 122 10.38 11.31 -8.13
N ASP A 123 9.97 12.42 -8.75
CA ASP A 123 10.83 13.59 -8.95
C ASP A 123 11.26 14.20 -7.61
N GLU A 124 10.35 14.30 -6.64
CA GLU A 124 10.65 14.81 -5.30
C GLU A 124 11.55 13.87 -4.51
N LEU A 125 11.34 12.54 -4.59
CA LEU A 125 12.23 11.56 -3.97
C LEU A 125 13.62 11.55 -4.61
N CYS A 126 13.72 11.74 -5.93
CA CYS A 126 15.01 11.95 -6.59
C CYS A 126 15.74 13.19 -6.06
N ALA A 127 15.03 14.30 -5.83
CA ALA A 127 15.60 15.49 -5.22
C ALA A 127 16.08 15.28 -3.78
N MET A 128 15.51 14.29 -3.05
CA MET A 128 15.95 13.85 -1.73
C MET A 128 17.12 12.84 -1.77
N GLY A 129 17.60 12.47 -2.97
CA GLY A 129 18.73 11.55 -3.14
C GLY A 129 18.37 10.09 -3.39
N TYR A 130 17.09 9.75 -3.51
CA TYR A 130 16.67 8.40 -3.87
C TYR A 130 16.81 8.16 -5.37
N LYS A 131 17.09 6.91 -5.76
CA LYS A 131 16.86 6.39 -7.10
C LYS A 131 15.43 5.91 -7.18
N THR A 132 14.74 6.12 -8.31
CA THR A 132 13.32 5.79 -8.43
C THR A 132 13.02 4.97 -9.67
N GLU A 133 12.15 3.99 -9.53
CA GLU A 133 11.60 3.19 -10.61
C GLU A 133 10.08 3.09 -10.45
N ALA A 134 9.35 3.14 -11.55
CA ALA A 134 7.89 3.08 -11.51
C ALA A 134 7.31 2.23 -12.63
N LEU A 135 6.18 1.54 -12.33
CA LEU A 135 5.45 0.75 -13.31
C LEU A 135 3.93 0.88 -13.12
N PRO A 136 3.14 0.77 -14.20
CA PRO A 136 1.71 0.49 -14.10
C PRO A 136 1.51 -1.01 -13.89
N LEU A 137 0.60 -1.38 -12.98
CA LEU A 137 0.16 -2.76 -12.83
C LEU A 137 -1.34 -2.78 -12.47
N SER A 138 -2.08 -3.67 -13.11
CA SER A 138 -3.51 -3.85 -12.87
C SER A 138 -3.81 -5.26 -12.36
N ALA A 139 -4.98 -5.43 -11.75
CA ALA A 139 -5.45 -6.75 -11.35
C ALA A 139 -5.61 -7.69 -12.58
N ALA A 140 -6.05 -7.13 -13.73
CA ALA A 140 -6.19 -7.89 -14.98
C ALA A 140 -4.83 -8.43 -15.49
N ASP A 141 -3.71 -7.72 -15.27
CA ASP A 141 -2.38 -8.18 -15.67
C ASP A 141 -1.97 -9.45 -14.90
N LEU A 142 -2.62 -9.70 -13.76
CA LEU A 142 -2.44 -10.91 -12.94
C LEU A 142 -3.60 -11.91 -13.08
N GLY A 143 -4.45 -11.77 -14.10
CA GLY A 143 -5.51 -12.72 -14.42
C GLY A 143 -6.86 -12.47 -13.75
N ALA A 144 -7.08 -11.31 -13.09
CA ALA A 144 -8.37 -10.95 -12.55
C ALA A 144 -9.37 -10.57 -13.67
N ASP A 145 -10.65 -10.72 -13.40
CA ASP A 145 -11.76 -10.34 -14.28
C ASP A 145 -12.08 -8.83 -14.30
N HIS A 146 -11.34 -8.04 -13.54
CA HIS A 146 -11.49 -6.58 -13.45
C HIS A 146 -10.15 -5.85 -13.62
N ILE A 147 -10.17 -4.66 -14.21
CA ILE A 147 -8.94 -3.96 -14.64
C ILE A 147 -8.18 -3.38 -13.47
N ARG A 148 -8.77 -2.58 -12.61
CA ARG A 148 -8.15 -1.85 -11.48
C ARG A 148 -6.66 -1.51 -11.67
N ARG A 149 -6.33 -0.67 -12.66
CA ARG A 149 -4.96 -0.20 -12.91
C ARG A 149 -4.50 0.77 -11.83
N ARG A 150 -3.25 0.59 -11.37
CA ARG A 150 -2.56 1.46 -10.42
C ARG A 150 -1.14 1.73 -10.90
N TYR A 151 -0.56 2.81 -10.42
CA TYR A 151 0.83 3.17 -10.67
C TYR A 151 1.60 2.98 -9.37
N TRP A 152 2.72 2.29 -9.48
CA TRP A 152 3.56 1.89 -8.36
C TRP A 152 4.94 2.49 -8.52
N LEU A 153 5.55 2.92 -7.42
CA LEU A 153 6.87 3.53 -7.35
C LEU A 153 7.69 2.81 -6.29
N LEU A 154 8.90 2.41 -6.63
CA LEU A 154 9.93 2.03 -5.68
C LEU A 154 11.03 3.10 -5.71
N ALA A 155 11.35 3.65 -4.55
CA ALA A 155 12.52 4.50 -4.35
C ALA A 155 13.50 3.81 -3.39
N TYR A 156 14.80 3.99 -3.62
CA TYR A 156 15.87 3.38 -2.82
C TYR A 156 17.11 4.25 -2.82
N THR A 157 17.88 4.21 -1.70
CA THR A 157 19.05 5.09 -1.52
C THR A 157 20.29 4.57 -2.24
N ASP A 158 20.62 3.30 -2.11
CA ASP A 158 21.83 2.70 -2.66
C ASP A 158 21.54 1.67 -3.76
N ASN A 159 21.10 0.48 -3.37
CA ASN A 159 20.78 -0.63 -4.27
C ASN A 159 19.57 -1.42 -3.76
N LYS A 160 19.13 -2.43 -4.52
CA LYS A 160 17.93 -3.23 -4.18
C LYS A 160 18.27 -4.62 -3.62
N GLU A 161 19.54 -4.92 -3.31
CA GLU A 161 19.98 -6.27 -2.95
C GLU A 161 19.34 -6.78 -1.65
N LYS A 162 19.28 -5.94 -0.62
CA LYS A 162 18.64 -6.28 0.66
C LYS A 162 17.15 -6.54 0.49
N LEU A 163 16.43 -5.70 -0.26
CA LEU A 163 15.02 -5.89 -0.57
C LEU A 163 14.81 -7.18 -1.38
N ARG A 164 15.59 -7.39 -2.44
CA ARG A 164 15.54 -8.57 -3.29
C ARG A 164 15.80 -9.85 -2.49
N SER A 165 16.85 -9.87 -1.67
CA SER A 165 17.17 -11.03 -0.85
C SER A 165 16.09 -11.35 0.19
N THR A 166 15.44 -10.33 0.75
CA THR A 166 14.30 -10.50 1.68
C THR A 166 13.12 -11.18 0.97
N ILE A 167 12.76 -10.68 -0.21
CA ILE A 167 11.67 -11.23 -1.02
C ILE A 167 11.99 -12.68 -1.46
N ASP A 168 13.19 -12.92 -1.97
CA ASP A 168 13.61 -14.25 -2.46
C ASP A 168 13.65 -15.29 -1.33
N ALA A 169 14.06 -14.89 -0.13
CA ALA A 169 14.08 -15.79 1.02
C ALA A 169 12.66 -16.29 1.39
N LYS A 170 11.66 -15.41 1.25
CA LYS A 170 10.26 -15.76 1.54
C LYS A 170 9.58 -16.52 0.40
N THR A 171 9.90 -16.18 -0.85
CA THR A 171 9.21 -16.71 -2.04
C THR A 171 9.83 -18.02 -2.56
N ARG A 172 11.00 -18.41 -2.09
CA ARG A 172 11.74 -19.61 -2.52
C ARG A 172 10.96 -20.94 -2.38
N GLY A 173 9.89 -20.98 -1.62
CA GLY A 173 9.00 -22.15 -1.46
C GLY A 173 7.67 -22.08 -2.23
N LEU A 174 7.42 -20.97 -2.94
CA LEU A 174 6.13 -20.68 -3.58
C LEU A 174 6.11 -21.03 -5.09
N SER A 175 7.20 -21.54 -5.65
CA SER A 175 7.26 -21.97 -7.04
C SER A 175 6.41 -23.23 -7.25
N GLY A 176 5.15 -23.04 -7.60
CA GLY A 176 4.22 -24.16 -7.89
C GLY A 176 2.74 -23.84 -7.74
N VAL A 177 2.40 -22.76 -7.09
CA VAL A 177 0.98 -22.35 -6.93
C VAL A 177 0.54 -21.58 -8.18
N ARG A 178 0.21 -22.30 -9.24
CA ARG A 178 -0.44 -21.77 -10.47
C ARG A 178 -1.93 -22.10 -10.51
N GLU A 179 -2.58 -22.26 -9.40
CA GLU A 179 -4.04 -22.29 -9.41
C GLU A 179 -4.57 -20.86 -9.24
N SER A 180 -5.62 -20.57 -10.01
CA SER A 180 -6.28 -19.27 -10.08
C SER A 180 -6.51 -18.71 -8.67
N VAL A 181 -5.74 -17.71 -8.28
CA VAL A 181 -5.91 -16.97 -7.03
C VAL A 181 -7.22 -16.17 -7.04
N TRP A 182 -7.84 -16.07 -8.22
CA TRP A 182 -9.06 -15.34 -8.45
C TRP A 182 -10.26 -16.29 -8.43
N GLU A 183 -10.84 -16.48 -7.23
CA GLU A 183 -12.19 -17.02 -7.15
C GLU A 183 -13.17 -15.94 -7.62
N THR A 184 -14.15 -16.34 -8.42
CA THR A 184 -15.22 -15.43 -8.84
C THR A 184 -15.89 -14.83 -7.61
N PRO A 185 -15.84 -13.51 -7.39
CA PRO A 185 -16.46 -12.92 -6.21
C PRO A 185 -17.97 -13.24 -6.23
N PRO A 186 -18.60 -13.48 -5.08
CA PRO A 186 -20.02 -13.73 -5.01
C PRO A 186 -20.76 -12.55 -5.66
N ARG A 187 -21.63 -12.83 -6.62
CA ARG A 187 -22.31 -11.86 -7.50
C ARG A 187 -23.19 -10.83 -6.77
N GLN A 188 -23.27 -10.86 -5.44
CA GLN A 188 -24.04 -9.90 -4.66
C GLN A 188 -23.34 -9.62 -3.34
N SER A 189 -23.11 -8.34 -3.03
CA SER A 189 -22.85 -7.90 -1.66
C SER A 189 -24.05 -8.35 -0.81
N ARG A 190 -23.83 -9.19 0.18
CA ARG A 190 -24.90 -9.65 1.07
C ARG A 190 -25.59 -8.46 1.73
N MET A 191 -26.89 -8.34 1.55
CA MET A 191 -27.76 -7.32 2.15
C MET A 191 -28.04 -7.63 3.63
N VAL A 192 -27.00 -7.82 4.46
CA VAL A 192 -27.18 -8.21 5.87
C VAL A 192 -26.81 -7.10 6.85
N ASP A 193 -25.99 -6.13 6.41
CA ASP A 193 -25.56 -5.03 7.27
C ASP A 193 -26.28 -3.73 6.90
N GLY A 194 -26.52 -2.87 7.89
CA GLY A 194 -27.17 -1.58 7.69
C GLY A 194 -26.51 -0.72 6.59
N ILE A 195 -27.22 0.25 6.05
CA ILE A 195 -26.78 1.08 4.91
C ILE A 195 -25.42 1.74 5.15
N SER A 196 -25.12 2.15 6.40
CA SER A 196 -23.85 2.77 6.77
C SER A 196 -22.65 1.82 6.63
N SER A 197 -22.73 0.61 7.18
CA SER A 197 -21.64 -0.36 7.11
C SER A 197 -21.38 -0.86 5.68
N ARG A 198 -22.41 -0.84 4.82
CA ARG A 198 -22.24 -1.13 3.39
C ARG A 198 -21.46 -0.02 2.68
N MET A 199 -21.78 1.24 2.94
CA MET A 199 -21.07 2.39 2.38
C MET A 199 -19.60 2.41 2.80
N ASP A 200 -19.31 2.12 4.06
CA ASP A 200 -17.94 2.04 4.59
C ASP A 200 -17.15 0.90 3.94
N ARG A 201 -17.77 -0.26 3.75
CA ARG A 201 -17.17 -1.40 3.05
C ARG A 201 -16.89 -1.08 1.58
N ASP A 202 -17.85 -0.49 0.87
CA ASP A 202 -17.70 -0.13 -0.55
C ASP A 202 -16.59 0.93 -0.71
N LYS A 203 -16.51 1.92 0.20
CA LYS A 203 -15.44 2.92 0.26
C LYS A 203 -14.08 2.26 0.53
N ALA A 204 -14.00 1.40 1.55
CA ALA A 204 -12.77 0.72 1.93
C ALA A 204 -12.27 -0.21 0.82
N THR A 205 -13.15 -0.95 0.16
CA THR A 205 -12.82 -1.81 -0.99
C THR A 205 -12.41 -0.97 -2.21
N GLY A 206 -13.11 0.14 -2.45
CA GLY A 206 -12.82 1.06 -3.55
C GLY A 206 -11.45 1.74 -3.43
N ASN A 207 -11.02 2.08 -2.22
CA ASN A 207 -9.75 2.74 -1.94
C ASN A 207 -8.61 1.77 -1.61
N GLY A 208 -8.92 0.54 -1.18
CA GLY A 208 -7.93 -0.44 -0.74
C GLY A 208 -7.02 -0.94 -1.86
N GLN A 209 -5.82 -1.34 -1.52
CA GLN A 209 -4.90 -2.06 -2.40
C GLN A 209 -5.26 -3.55 -2.43
N ILE A 210 -5.02 -4.20 -3.57
CA ILE A 210 -5.19 -5.65 -3.72
C ILE A 210 -3.87 -6.31 -3.32
N PRO A 211 -3.84 -7.22 -2.32
CA PRO A 211 -2.60 -7.76 -1.77
C PRO A 211 -1.67 -8.36 -2.82
N ILE A 212 -2.16 -9.23 -3.69
CA ILE A 212 -1.35 -9.87 -4.72
C ILE A 212 -0.80 -8.88 -5.75
N VAL A 213 -1.52 -7.78 -6.04
CA VAL A 213 -1.05 -6.74 -6.96
C VAL A 213 0.07 -5.93 -6.32
N ALA A 214 -0.06 -5.59 -5.03
CA ALA A 214 0.99 -4.91 -4.27
C ALA A 214 2.26 -5.77 -4.18
N ALA A 215 2.11 -7.05 -3.84
CA ALA A 215 3.21 -8.01 -3.81
C ALA A 215 3.92 -8.14 -5.17
N ALA A 216 3.16 -8.33 -6.25
CA ALA A 216 3.71 -8.46 -7.60
C ALA A 216 4.39 -7.17 -8.07
N ALA A 217 3.84 -6.00 -7.76
CA ALA A 217 4.44 -4.71 -8.11
C ALA A 217 5.79 -4.52 -7.40
N LEU A 218 5.84 -4.77 -6.09
CA LEU A 218 7.09 -4.66 -5.33
C LEU A 218 8.12 -5.67 -5.79
N TRP A 219 7.72 -6.93 -6.01
CA TRP A 219 8.61 -7.98 -6.56
C TRP A 219 9.19 -7.56 -7.91
N THR A 220 8.35 -7.08 -8.84
CA THR A 220 8.78 -6.66 -10.17
C THR A 220 9.78 -5.50 -10.09
N LEU A 221 9.48 -4.46 -9.29
CA LEU A 221 10.36 -3.30 -9.12
C LEU A 221 11.69 -3.66 -8.42
N ALA A 222 11.66 -4.59 -7.48
CA ALA A 222 12.87 -5.07 -6.82
C ALA A 222 13.80 -5.83 -7.80
N ASN A 223 13.24 -6.48 -8.81
CA ASN A 223 14.00 -7.33 -9.77
C ASN A 223 14.24 -6.69 -11.15
N ALA A 224 13.76 -5.46 -11.37
CA ALA A 224 13.97 -4.70 -12.61
C ALA A 224 15.41 -4.23 -12.82
#